data_55d330d49947c89b5b436bf46793fa96
#
_entry.id   55d330d49947c89b5b436bf46793fa96
#
_cell.length_a   1.000
_cell.length_b   1.000
_cell.length_c   1.000
_cell.angle_alpha   90.00
_cell.angle_beta   90.00
_cell.angle_gamma   90.00
#
_symmetry.space_group_name_H-M   'P 1'
#
loop_
_entity.id
_entity.type
_entity.pdbx_description
1 polymer ?
#
loop_
_entity_poly.entity_id
_entity_poly.type
_entity_poly.pdbx_seq_one_letter_code
_entity_poly.pdbx_strand_id
1 'polypeptide(L)'
;KGKLPKTAGLIDLPLAEHQQTAESKARRGVNLQEARTRYTVLAQTSQVTLVTCTIETGRTHQIRRHFAAIGHPVAGDPKHGDFAFNRDAKARWGLSRLFLHAARLEFPHPQGKVRTVVAAPLPEGLVHVLKRAAVVIPPSVQRAAPSQEEHAADVPRGTSSEQKAGRRAGGAEGTSAAKTEAS
;
A
#
# COMPACT_ATOMS: atom_id res chain seq x y z
N LYS A 1 -14.26 -10.19 -6.98
CA LYS A 1 -15.43 -10.69 -7.70
C LYS A 1 -15.60 -9.92 -9.01
N GLY A 2 -16.00 -10.62 -10.09
CA GLY A 2 -16.33 -10.05 -11.39
C GLY A 2 -15.10 -9.67 -12.23
N LYS A 3 -15.38 -9.12 -13.41
CA LYS A 3 -14.39 -8.65 -14.38
C LYS A 3 -14.18 -7.15 -14.20
N LEU A 4 -12.94 -6.72 -13.97
CA LEU A 4 -12.59 -5.30 -13.91
C LEU A 4 -12.59 -4.68 -15.31
N PRO A 5 -13.12 -3.46 -15.49
CA PRO A 5 -13.21 -2.82 -16.81
C PRO A 5 -11.85 -2.31 -17.31
N LYS A 6 -10.90 -2.07 -16.40
CA LYS A 6 -9.55 -1.57 -16.72
C LYS A 6 -8.49 -2.57 -16.27
N THR A 7 -7.44 -2.71 -17.05
CA THR A 7 -6.30 -3.59 -16.73
C THR A 7 -5.39 -3.05 -15.63
N ALA A 8 -5.46 -1.75 -15.35
CA ALA A 8 -4.78 -1.09 -14.23
C ALA A 8 -5.56 0.15 -13.79
N GLY A 9 -5.38 0.57 -12.55
CA GLY A 9 -6.04 1.76 -12.05
C GLY A 9 -5.56 2.18 -10.65
N LEU A 10 -6.01 3.36 -10.25
CA LEU A 10 -5.89 3.90 -8.91
C LEU A 10 -7.28 4.04 -8.31
N ILE A 11 -7.48 3.46 -7.14
CA ILE A 11 -8.67 3.71 -6.31
C ILE A 11 -8.27 4.77 -5.30
N ASP A 12 -8.72 5.99 -5.51
CA ASP A 12 -8.47 7.16 -4.66
C ASP A 12 -9.79 7.55 -4.00
N LEU A 13 -10.15 6.85 -2.93
CA LEU A 13 -11.39 7.04 -2.19
C LEU A 13 -11.08 7.15 -0.71
N PRO A 14 -11.41 8.27 -0.07
CA PRO A 14 -11.17 8.43 1.36
C PRO A 14 -11.99 7.41 2.16
N LEU A 15 -11.39 6.88 3.21
CA LEU A 15 -12.00 5.85 4.05
C LEU A 15 -12.28 6.39 5.44
N ALA A 16 -13.49 6.14 5.96
CA ALA A 16 -13.84 6.47 7.32
C ALA A 16 -12.92 5.74 8.31
N GLU A 17 -12.54 6.43 9.35
CA GLU A 17 -11.77 5.86 10.45
C GLU A 17 -12.52 4.68 11.08
N HIS A 18 -11.83 3.54 11.27
CA HIS A 18 -12.49 2.29 11.67
C HIS A 18 -12.90 2.27 13.14
N GLN A 19 -12.25 3.06 13.99
CA GLN A 19 -12.45 3.06 15.44
C GLN A 19 -13.42 4.15 15.93
N GLN A 20 -14.10 4.86 15.03
CA GLN A 20 -15.10 5.82 15.44
C GLN A 20 -16.30 5.12 16.08
N THR A 21 -16.57 5.44 17.35
CA THR A 21 -17.80 5.03 18.05
C THR A 21 -19.01 5.75 17.47
N ALA A 22 -20.21 5.21 17.68
CA ALA A 22 -21.46 5.87 17.28
C ALA A 22 -21.58 7.28 17.87
N GLU A 23 -21.14 7.46 19.12
CA GLU A 23 -21.14 8.75 19.82
C GLU A 23 -20.14 9.76 19.22
N SER A 24 -18.94 9.30 18.83
CA SER A 24 -17.96 10.19 18.20
C SER A 24 -18.42 10.63 16.81
N LYS A 25 -19.10 9.75 16.07
CA LYS A 25 -19.72 10.08 14.76
C LYS A 25 -20.85 11.09 14.89
N ALA A 26 -21.69 10.95 15.92
CA ALA A 26 -22.80 11.88 16.18
C ALA A 26 -22.30 13.27 16.58
N ARG A 27 -21.17 13.37 17.28
CA ARG A 27 -20.62 14.65 17.76
C ARG A 27 -19.74 15.37 16.75
N ARG A 28 -18.94 14.64 15.94
CA ARG A 28 -17.88 15.19 15.08
C ARG A 28 -18.05 14.87 13.59
N GLY A 29 -19.07 14.12 13.21
CA GLY A 29 -19.21 13.60 11.86
C GLY A 29 -18.27 12.43 11.56
N VAL A 30 -18.28 11.97 10.32
CA VAL A 30 -17.41 10.88 9.86
C VAL A 30 -16.05 11.46 9.53
N ASN A 31 -15.01 11.06 10.27
CA ASN A 31 -13.63 11.40 9.94
C ASN A 31 -13.17 10.55 8.74
N LEU A 32 -13.02 11.19 7.59
CA LEU A 32 -12.52 10.58 6.36
C LEU A 32 -11.01 10.77 6.27
N GLN A 33 -10.29 9.68 6.08
CA GLN A 33 -8.85 9.66 5.89
C GLN A 33 -8.52 9.33 4.45
N GLU A 34 -7.56 10.05 3.88
CA GLU A 34 -7.02 9.77 2.56
C GLU A 34 -6.58 8.30 2.45
N ALA A 35 -6.98 7.65 1.37
CA ALA A 35 -6.64 6.26 1.11
C ALA A 35 -6.47 6.03 -0.40
N ARG A 36 -5.34 5.46 -0.80
CA ARG A 36 -4.98 5.20 -2.20
C ARG A 36 -4.50 3.78 -2.39
N THR A 37 -5.12 3.08 -3.33
CA THR A 37 -4.76 1.71 -3.72
C THR A 37 -4.59 1.64 -5.23
N ARG A 38 -3.38 1.39 -5.68
CA ARG A 38 -3.07 1.12 -7.08
C ARG A 38 -3.25 -0.36 -7.35
N TYR A 39 -3.80 -0.72 -8.50
CA TYR A 39 -3.93 -2.13 -8.89
C TYR A 39 -3.53 -2.36 -10.33
N THR A 40 -3.10 -3.59 -10.61
CA THR A 40 -2.85 -4.11 -11.96
C THR A 40 -3.48 -5.49 -12.07
N VAL A 41 -4.22 -5.72 -13.14
CA VAL A 41 -4.84 -7.02 -13.45
C VAL A 41 -3.76 -7.97 -13.95
N LEU A 42 -3.68 -9.12 -13.31
CA LEU A 42 -2.76 -10.20 -13.68
C LEU A 42 -3.45 -11.25 -14.57
N ALA A 43 -4.69 -11.58 -14.26
CA ALA A 43 -5.53 -12.47 -15.03
C ALA A 43 -7.00 -12.25 -14.67
N GLN A 44 -7.91 -12.58 -15.57
CA GLN A 44 -9.35 -12.48 -15.28
C GLN A 44 -10.18 -13.49 -16.08
N THR A 45 -11.31 -13.85 -15.49
CA THR A 45 -12.39 -14.61 -16.11
C THR A 45 -13.66 -13.76 -16.09
N SER A 46 -14.78 -14.29 -16.56
CA SER A 46 -16.09 -13.61 -16.41
C SER A 46 -16.52 -13.47 -14.94
N GLN A 47 -16.01 -14.31 -14.04
CA GLN A 47 -16.47 -14.40 -12.64
C GLN A 47 -15.52 -13.73 -11.64
N VAL A 48 -14.22 -13.71 -11.93
CA VAL A 48 -13.19 -13.20 -11.02
C VAL A 48 -12.04 -12.53 -11.76
N THR A 49 -11.37 -11.61 -11.08
CA THR A 49 -10.15 -10.96 -11.54
C THR A 49 -9.06 -11.14 -10.47
N LEU A 50 -7.90 -11.66 -10.87
CA LEU A 50 -6.69 -11.68 -10.07
C LEU A 50 -5.94 -10.37 -10.29
N VAL A 51 -5.66 -9.65 -9.21
CA VAL A 51 -4.94 -8.38 -9.24
C VAL A 51 -3.73 -8.39 -8.31
N THR A 52 -2.70 -7.63 -8.66
CA THR A 52 -1.72 -7.15 -7.70
C THR A 52 -2.11 -5.76 -7.25
N CYS A 53 -1.86 -5.46 -5.96
CA CYS A 53 -2.18 -4.17 -5.37
C CYS A 53 -0.94 -3.59 -4.68
N THR A 54 -0.71 -2.29 -4.89
CA THR A 54 0.23 -1.49 -4.11
C THR A 54 -0.56 -0.46 -3.32
N ILE A 55 -0.38 -0.45 -2.01
CA ILE A 55 -1.03 0.52 -1.11
C ILE A 55 -0.06 1.69 -0.88
N GLU A 56 -0.52 2.91 -1.14
CA GLU A 56 0.24 4.15 -0.89
C GLU A 56 -0.05 4.69 0.52
N THR A 57 -1.14 4.24 1.12
CA THR A 57 -1.58 4.52 2.49
C THR A 57 -1.93 3.22 3.20
N GLY A 58 -1.95 3.20 4.54
CA GLY A 58 -2.17 1.97 5.33
C GLY A 58 -3.43 2.03 6.20
N ARG A 59 -4.63 2.24 5.61
CA ARG A 59 -5.87 2.29 6.40
C ARG A 59 -6.43 0.90 6.68
N THR A 60 -7.13 0.76 7.79
CA THR A 60 -7.72 -0.53 8.20
C THR A 60 -8.62 -1.10 7.10
N HIS A 61 -8.32 -2.33 6.68
CA HIS A 61 -9.01 -3.03 5.60
C HIS A 61 -9.03 -2.28 4.26
N GLN A 62 -8.03 -1.45 3.98
CA GLN A 62 -8.05 -0.53 2.86
C GLN A 62 -8.36 -1.21 1.52
N ILE A 63 -7.58 -2.22 1.11
CA ILE A 63 -7.81 -2.97 -0.14
C ILE A 63 -9.24 -3.53 -0.18
N ARG A 64 -9.68 -4.15 0.90
CA ARG A 64 -11.00 -4.79 1.00
C ARG A 64 -12.14 -3.79 0.83
N ARG A 65 -12.06 -2.64 1.49
CA ARG A 65 -13.03 -1.54 1.43
C ARG A 65 -13.03 -0.86 0.06
N HIS A 66 -11.85 -0.61 -0.51
CA HIS A 66 -11.71 -0.01 -1.83
C HIS A 66 -12.34 -0.87 -2.92
N PHE A 67 -12.02 -2.17 -2.97
CA PHE A 67 -12.62 -3.05 -3.97
C PHE A 67 -14.11 -3.26 -3.77
N ALA A 68 -14.60 -3.27 -2.53
CA ALA A 68 -16.04 -3.28 -2.26
C ALA A 68 -16.73 -2.00 -2.75
N ALA A 69 -16.13 -0.83 -2.53
CA ALA A 69 -16.66 0.46 -2.95
C ALA A 69 -16.80 0.61 -4.48
N ILE A 70 -15.89 -0.02 -5.25
CA ILE A 70 -16.00 -0.03 -6.72
C ILE A 70 -16.82 -1.22 -7.27
N GLY A 71 -17.55 -1.95 -6.40
CA GLY A 71 -18.42 -3.06 -6.82
C GLY A 71 -17.73 -4.39 -7.10
N HIS A 72 -16.44 -4.51 -6.79
CA HIS A 72 -15.62 -5.70 -7.01
C HIS A 72 -15.04 -6.26 -5.70
N PRO A 73 -15.87 -6.64 -4.71
CA PRO A 73 -15.40 -7.06 -3.40
C PRO A 73 -14.42 -8.23 -3.47
N VAL A 74 -13.48 -8.27 -2.51
CA VAL A 74 -12.49 -9.34 -2.41
C VAL A 74 -13.20 -10.67 -2.10
N ALA A 75 -12.86 -11.71 -2.82
CA ALA A 75 -13.43 -13.03 -2.64
C ALA A 75 -13.07 -13.61 -1.26
N GLY A 76 -14.04 -14.26 -0.61
CA GLY A 76 -13.88 -14.83 0.72
C GLY A 76 -13.82 -13.79 1.86
N ASP A 77 -14.15 -12.52 1.57
CA ASP A 77 -14.19 -11.48 2.60
C ASP A 77 -15.46 -11.60 3.45
N PRO A 78 -15.33 -11.89 4.77
CA PRO A 78 -16.50 -12.09 5.64
C PRO A 78 -17.15 -10.78 6.10
N LYS A 79 -16.52 -9.60 5.85
CA LYS A 79 -17.00 -8.31 6.35
C LYS A 79 -17.41 -7.34 5.24
N HIS A 80 -16.63 -7.27 4.18
CA HIS A 80 -16.82 -6.33 3.06
C HIS A 80 -17.11 -7.06 1.75
N GLY A 81 -17.27 -8.39 1.78
CA GLY A 81 -17.46 -9.24 0.62
C GLY A 81 -18.92 -9.38 0.18
N ASP A 82 -19.10 -10.10 -0.92
CA ASP A 82 -20.38 -10.59 -1.36
C ASP A 82 -20.62 -11.99 -0.78
N PHE A 83 -21.56 -12.08 0.14
CA PHE A 83 -21.80 -13.34 0.89
C PHE A 83 -22.36 -14.45 0.01
N ALA A 84 -23.19 -14.13 -1.00
CA ALA A 84 -23.74 -15.11 -1.93
C ALA A 84 -22.62 -15.68 -2.81
N PHE A 85 -21.79 -14.79 -3.37
CA PHE A 85 -20.61 -15.18 -4.13
C PHE A 85 -19.62 -15.99 -3.28
N ASN A 86 -19.39 -15.62 -2.03
CA ASN A 86 -18.47 -16.34 -1.14
C ASN A 86 -18.94 -17.77 -0.85
N ARG A 87 -20.25 -17.99 -0.68
CA ARG A 87 -20.81 -19.34 -0.53
C ARG A 87 -20.60 -20.18 -1.78
N ASP A 88 -20.87 -19.60 -2.96
CA ASP A 88 -20.65 -20.27 -4.25
C ASP A 88 -19.16 -20.58 -4.48
N ALA A 89 -18.28 -19.62 -4.23
CA ALA A 89 -16.82 -19.80 -4.34
C ALA A 89 -16.29 -20.88 -3.40
N LYS A 90 -16.84 -20.97 -2.18
CA LYS A 90 -16.50 -22.04 -1.24
C LYS A 90 -16.93 -23.40 -1.78
N ALA A 91 -18.15 -23.53 -2.29
CA ALA A 91 -18.67 -24.79 -2.80
C ALA A 91 -17.95 -25.25 -4.08
N ARG A 92 -17.72 -24.32 -5.04
CA ARG A 92 -17.16 -24.66 -6.36
C ARG A 92 -15.65 -24.75 -6.37
N TRP A 93 -14.99 -23.84 -5.67
CA TRP A 93 -13.53 -23.68 -5.76
C TRP A 93 -12.79 -24.03 -4.45
N GLY A 94 -13.53 -24.29 -3.36
CA GLY A 94 -12.95 -24.58 -2.06
C GLY A 94 -12.39 -23.35 -1.34
N LEU A 95 -12.84 -22.13 -1.68
CA LEU A 95 -12.38 -20.92 -1.04
C LEU A 95 -12.91 -20.82 0.40
N SER A 96 -12.07 -21.09 1.39
CA SER A 96 -12.42 -21.11 2.81
C SER A 96 -11.89 -19.93 3.61
N ARG A 97 -11.13 -19.03 2.98
CA ARG A 97 -10.53 -17.84 3.61
C ARG A 97 -10.61 -16.63 2.69
N LEU A 98 -10.35 -15.46 3.25
CA LEU A 98 -10.13 -14.23 2.47
C LEU A 98 -9.03 -14.45 1.41
N PHE A 99 -9.34 -14.18 0.14
CA PHE A 99 -8.39 -14.24 -0.96
C PHE A 99 -7.54 -12.96 -0.98
N LEU A 100 -6.72 -12.78 0.03
CA LEU A 100 -5.76 -11.68 0.15
C LEU A 100 -4.45 -12.24 0.70
N HIS A 101 -3.34 -11.85 0.04
CA HIS A 101 -2.00 -12.31 0.38
C HIS A 101 -1.00 -11.16 0.22
N ALA A 102 -0.12 -10.99 1.21
CA ALA A 102 1.00 -10.07 1.13
C ALA A 102 2.16 -10.75 0.41
N ALA A 103 2.24 -10.52 -0.91
CA ALA A 103 3.24 -11.16 -1.76
C ALA A 103 4.63 -10.53 -1.65
N ARG A 104 4.70 -9.23 -1.32
CA ARG A 104 5.97 -8.49 -1.20
C ARG A 104 5.83 -7.40 -0.15
N LEU A 105 6.85 -7.29 0.70
CA LEU A 105 7.01 -6.22 1.66
C LEU A 105 8.39 -5.61 1.49
N GLU A 106 8.48 -4.29 1.49
CA GLU A 106 9.71 -3.54 1.38
C GLU A 106 9.77 -2.49 2.48
N PHE A 107 10.86 -2.47 3.24
CA PHE A 107 11.04 -1.55 4.36
C PHE A 107 12.51 -1.21 4.57
N PRO A 108 12.83 -0.05 5.18
CA PRO A 108 14.20 0.29 5.58
C PRO A 108 14.71 -0.71 6.63
N HIS A 109 15.94 -1.22 6.44
CA HIS A 109 16.54 -2.09 7.45
C HIS A 109 16.81 -1.29 8.73
N PRO A 110 16.47 -1.80 9.94
CA PRO A 110 16.63 -1.06 11.21
C PRO A 110 18.05 -0.63 11.51
N GLN A 111 19.04 -1.38 11.03
CA GLN A 111 20.47 -1.17 11.33
C GLN A 111 21.26 -0.56 10.18
N GLY A 112 20.64 -0.13 9.09
CA GLY A 112 21.40 0.32 7.93
C GLY A 112 20.65 1.18 6.94
N LYS A 113 21.38 1.65 5.92
CA LYS A 113 20.86 2.43 4.80
C LYS A 113 20.27 1.56 3.66
N VAL A 114 20.22 0.25 3.88
CA VAL A 114 19.78 -0.75 2.89
C VAL A 114 18.28 -0.98 3.03
N ARG A 115 17.59 -1.17 1.92
CA ARG A 115 16.17 -1.59 1.94
C ARG A 115 16.11 -3.11 1.98
N THR A 116 15.27 -3.62 2.87
CA THR A 116 14.98 -5.05 2.96
C THR A 116 13.72 -5.36 2.17
N VAL A 117 13.81 -6.36 1.31
CA VAL A 117 12.68 -6.87 0.54
C VAL A 117 12.38 -8.28 0.99
N VAL A 118 11.16 -8.51 1.44
CA VAL A 118 10.64 -9.83 1.79
C VAL A 118 9.55 -10.19 0.78
N ALA A 119 9.66 -11.37 0.18
CA ALA A 119 8.67 -11.89 -0.75
C ALA A 119 8.16 -13.24 -0.28
N ALA A 120 6.87 -13.50 -0.49
CA ALA A 120 6.22 -14.76 -0.18
C ALA A 120 5.43 -15.26 -1.39
N PRO A 121 5.61 -16.53 -1.80
CA PRO A 121 4.82 -17.12 -2.86
C PRO A 121 3.34 -17.22 -2.45
N LEU A 122 2.46 -17.26 -3.45
CA LEU A 122 1.04 -17.47 -3.17
C LEU A 122 0.85 -18.85 -2.52
N PRO A 123 0.17 -18.95 -1.36
CA PRO A 123 -0.07 -20.21 -0.68
C PRO A 123 -0.77 -21.23 -1.58
N GLU A 124 -0.39 -22.50 -1.48
CA GLU A 124 -0.93 -23.57 -2.31
C GLU A 124 -2.47 -23.65 -2.31
N GLY A 125 -3.10 -23.44 -1.15
CA GLY A 125 -4.55 -23.41 -1.05
C GLY A 125 -5.19 -22.33 -1.94
N LEU A 126 -4.55 -21.15 -2.08
CA LEU A 126 -5.03 -20.08 -2.96
C LEU A 126 -4.71 -20.40 -4.43
N VAL A 127 -3.57 -21.03 -4.71
CA VAL A 127 -3.24 -21.53 -6.06
C VAL A 127 -4.28 -22.55 -6.53
N HIS A 128 -4.68 -23.45 -5.64
CA HIS A 128 -5.72 -24.45 -5.92
C HIS A 128 -7.07 -23.81 -6.26
N VAL A 129 -7.48 -22.79 -5.51
CA VAL A 129 -8.69 -22.00 -5.80
C VAL A 129 -8.63 -21.36 -7.18
N LEU A 130 -7.49 -20.74 -7.56
CA LEU A 130 -7.34 -20.12 -8.89
C LEU A 130 -7.45 -21.15 -10.01
N LYS A 131 -6.82 -22.31 -9.86
CA LYS A 131 -6.92 -23.41 -10.83
C LYS A 131 -8.38 -23.86 -11.02
N ARG A 132 -9.13 -24.06 -9.92
CA ARG A 132 -10.54 -24.44 -9.98
C ARG A 132 -11.44 -23.34 -10.54
N ALA A 133 -11.07 -22.07 -10.38
CA ALA A 133 -11.74 -20.93 -10.96
C ALA A 133 -11.32 -20.66 -12.43
N ALA A 134 -10.52 -21.54 -13.03
CA ALA A 134 -9.97 -21.41 -14.38
C ALA A 134 -9.20 -20.10 -14.62
N VAL A 135 -8.55 -19.57 -13.59
CA VAL A 135 -7.70 -18.39 -13.69
C VAL A 135 -6.28 -18.81 -14.09
N VAL A 136 -5.79 -18.26 -15.19
CA VAL A 136 -4.39 -18.45 -15.61
C VAL A 136 -3.48 -17.73 -14.61
N ILE A 137 -2.58 -18.47 -13.95
CA ILE A 137 -1.69 -17.93 -12.93
C ILE A 137 -0.38 -17.54 -13.59
N PRO A 138 -0.02 -16.24 -13.64
CA PRO A 138 1.27 -15.82 -14.21
C PRO A 138 2.45 -16.38 -13.41
N PRO A 139 3.58 -16.69 -14.05
CA PRO A 139 4.78 -17.19 -13.38
C PRO A 139 5.29 -16.29 -12.25
N SER A 140 5.09 -14.98 -12.38
CA SER A 140 5.44 -13.98 -11.36
C SER A 140 4.72 -14.15 -10.03
N VAL A 141 3.54 -14.80 -10.03
CA VAL A 141 2.74 -15.07 -8.83
C VAL A 141 3.14 -16.39 -8.17
N GLN A 142 3.68 -17.32 -8.95
CA GLN A 142 4.06 -18.66 -8.47
C GLN A 142 5.46 -18.69 -7.83
N ARG A 143 6.35 -17.79 -8.25
CA ARG A 143 7.71 -17.70 -7.73
C ARG A 143 7.79 -16.53 -6.75
N ALA A 144 8.21 -16.79 -5.51
CA ALA A 144 8.75 -15.72 -4.69
C ALA A 144 9.98 -15.16 -5.43
N ALA A 145 10.02 -13.88 -5.71
CA ALA A 145 11.27 -13.25 -6.10
C ALA A 145 12.28 -13.49 -4.95
N PRO A 146 13.54 -13.84 -5.22
CA PRO A 146 14.52 -14.03 -4.16
C PRO A 146 14.60 -12.75 -3.32
N SER A 147 14.70 -12.92 -2.01
CA SER A 147 14.97 -11.82 -1.09
C SER A 147 16.30 -11.20 -1.50
N GLN A 148 16.28 -10.00 -2.08
CA GLN A 148 17.47 -9.26 -2.45
C GLN A 148 17.69 -8.17 -1.43
N GLU A 149 18.86 -8.17 -0.80
CA GLU A 149 19.39 -6.98 -0.16
C GLU A 149 19.97 -6.11 -1.29
N GLU A 150 19.21 -5.14 -1.77
CA GLU A 150 19.75 -4.14 -2.70
C GLU A 150 20.67 -3.21 -1.93
N HIS A 151 21.96 -3.37 -2.10
CA HIS A 151 22.95 -2.37 -1.71
C HIS A 151 22.63 -1.08 -2.47
N ALA A 152 22.31 -0.02 -1.73
CA ALA A 152 22.22 1.31 -2.31
C ALA A 152 23.56 1.63 -2.96
N ALA A 153 23.59 1.77 -4.28
CA ALA A 153 24.76 2.20 -5.02
C ALA A 153 25.27 3.51 -4.41
N ASP A 154 26.57 3.51 -4.13
CA ASP A 154 27.37 4.61 -3.60
C ASP A 154 27.10 5.89 -4.41
N VAL A 155 26.50 6.89 -3.78
CA VAL A 155 26.42 8.23 -4.35
C VAL A 155 27.81 8.83 -4.19
N PRO A 156 28.55 9.14 -5.29
CA PRO A 156 29.90 9.72 -5.17
C PRO A 156 29.82 11.02 -4.39
N ARG A 157 30.52 11.07 -3.30
CA ARG A 157 30.74 12.30 -2.52
C ARG A 157 31.48 13.28 -3.42
N GLY A 158 30.80 14.36 -3.79
CA GLY A 158 31.42 15.49 -4.43
C GLY A 158 32.59 15.97 -3.58
N THR A 159 33.77 15.92 -4.13
CA THR A 159 35.01 16.49 -3.58
C THR A 159 34.84 18.00 -3.41
N SER A 160 34.68 18.45 -2.21
CA SER A 160 34.87 19.87 -1.86
C SER A 160 36.34 20.20 -1.96
N SER A 161 36.72 20.82 -3.06
CA SER A 161 38.03 21.48 -3.17
C SER A 161 38.05 22.71 -2.26
N GLU A 162 38.95 22.67 -1.28
CA GLU A 162 39.43 23.83 -0.54
C GLU A 162 39.92 24.92 -1.50
N GLN A 163 39.45 26.13 -1.31
CA GLN A 163 40.21 27.32 -1.67
C GLN A 163 40.26 28.27 -0.48
N LYS A 164 41.49 28.31 0.06
CA LYS A 164 42.04 29.20 1.05
C LYS A 164 42.41 30.51 0.36
N ALA A 165 42.03 31.63 0.88
CA ALA A 165 42.83 32.84 1.08
C ALA A 165 41.99 34.11 1.21
N GLY A 166 42.28 34.87 2.21
CA GLY A 166 42.48 36.30 2.09
C GLY A 166 41.75 37.19 3.10
N ARG A 167 42.32 37.35 4.27
CA ARG A 167 42.63 38.57 5.08
C ARG A 167 41.82 39.86 4.86
N ARG A 168 41.54 40.43 6.03
CA ARG A 168 41.46 41.84 6.52
C ARG A 168 40.03 42.37 6.71
N ALA A 169 39.67 42.64 7.96
CA ALA A 169 39.97 43.75 8.89
C ALA A 169 39.02 44.95 8.73
N GLY A 170 38.44 45.35 9.85
CA GLY A 170 37.76 46.65 10.09
C GLY A 170 36.27 46.43 10.32
N GLY A 171 35.70 46.74 11.40
CA GLY A 171 35.81 47.72 12.40
C GLY A 171 34.44 48.26 12.73
N ALA A 172 34.18 48.37 14.03
CA ALA A 172 33.34 49.36 14.69
C ALA A 172 31.79 49.23 14.60
N GLU A 173 31.21 48.89 15.74
CA GLU A 173 30.44 49.76 16.63
C GLU A 173 29.05 50.20 16.20
N GLY A 174 28.12 50.04 17.13
CA GLY A 174 26.92 50.86 17.20
C GLY A 174 25.70 50.12 17.69
N THR A 175 25.62 49.91 18.98
CA THR A 175 24.59 50.37 19.94
C THR A 175 23.11 50.34 19.53
N SER A 176 22.36 49.69 20.32
CA SER A 176 21.32 50.23 21.24
C SER A 176 19.84 50.02 20.87
N ALA A 177 19.21 49.41 21.83
CA ALA A 177 17.90 49.70 22.43
C ALA A 177 16.63 49.43 21.60
N ALA A 178 15.87 48.50 22.03
CA ALA A 178 14.87 48.50 23.10
C ALA A 178 13.44 48.93 22.67
N LYS A 179 12.54 48.17 23.22
CA LYS A 179 11.14 48.45 23.65
C LYS A 179 10.06 48.14 22.59
N THR A 180 9.19 47.25 22.89
CA THR A 180 8.07 47.17 23.88
C THR A 180 6.71 47.43 23.26
N GLU A 181 5.80 46.52 23.59
CA GLU A 181 4.34 46.56 23.82
C GLU A 181 3.42 46.58 22.57
N ALA A 182 2.62 45.61 22.48
CA ALA A 182 1.28 45.31 23.05
C ALA A 182 0.14 45.99 22.28
N SER A 183 -0.69 45.23 21.71
CA SER A 183 -2.12 45.06 21.98
C SER A 183 -2.64 43.90 21.16
#